data_161ee63b6148017433b7fcae1740acb5
#
_entry.id   161ee63b6148017433b7fcae1740acb5
#
_cell.length_a   1.000
_cell.length_b   1.000
_cell.length_c   1.000
_cell.angle_alpha   90.00
_cell.angle_beta   90.00
_cell.angle_gamma   90.00
#
_symmetry.space_group_name_H-M   'P 1'
#
loop_
_entity.id
_entity.type
_entity.pdbx_description
1 polymer ?
#
loop_
_entity_poly.entity_id
_entity_poly.type
_entity_poly.pdbx_seq_one_letter_code
_entity_poly.pdbx_strand_id
1 'polypeptide(L)'
;MDRKKKLRLIQISLILIGTLIIFYTYSDKQTGEIDKIITKETQERIKQQVFDQPDKGDVFFNIEYSGLDLEGNRYILKSKEASNSKSNSEIVNMKFVEAFFYFKDNTTLKVKSNSGIYNNKTLDMIFTENVNALYEGSQLYAESAEYSNSKSMLIISKKVKVRDARGT
;
A
#
# COMPACT_ATOMS: atom_id res chain seq x y z
N MET A 1 -2.20 -10.33 64.28
CA MET A 1 -1.34 -10.24 63.07
C MET A 1 -1.09 -8.74 62.79
N ASP A 2 0.19 -8.32 62.93
CA ASP A 2 0.58 -6.92 62.90
C ASP A 2 0.20 -6.23 61.56
N ARG A 3 -0.32 -5.03 61.67
CA ARG A 3 -0.75 -4.23 60.51
C ARG A 3 0.34 -4.11 59.40
N LYS A 4 1.61 -4.05 59.81
CA LYS A 4 2.78 -4.05 58.95
C LYS A 4 2.99 -5.37 58.17
N LYS A 5 2.68 -6.51 58.77
CA LYS A 5 2.78 -7.83 58.11
C LYS A 5 1.67 -8.01 57.10
N LYS A 6 0.44 -7.55 57.36
CA LYS A 6 -0.67 -7.54 56.36
C LYS A 6 -0.36 -6.69 55.14
N LEU A 7 0.20 -5.49 55.32
CA LEU A 7 0.60 -4.63 54.22
C LEU A 7 1.68 -5.24 53.33
N ARG A 8 2.69 -5.86 53.94
CA ARG A 8 3.75 -6.58 53.17
C ARG A 8 3.20 -7.76 52.37
N LEU A 9 2.27 -8.51 52.96
CA LEU A 9 1.60 -9.63 52.29
C LEU A 9 0.81 -9.17 51.06
N ILE A 10 0.06 -8.06 51.17
CA ILE A 10 -0.69 -7.48 50.06
C ILE A 10 0.25 -6.97 48.94
N GLN A 11 1.36 -6.33 49.31
CA GLN A 11 2.35 -5.86 48.33
C GLN A 11 2.99 -7.03 47.58
N ILE A 12 3.39 -8.08 48.26
CA ILE A 12 3.99 -9.28 47.63
C ILE A 12 2.97 -9.97 46.71
N SER A 13 1.71 -10.08 47.12
CA SER A 13 0.63 -10.66 46.32
C SER A 13 0.39 -9.87 45.05
N LEU A 14 0.39 -8.53 45.11
CA LEU A 14 0.21 -7.66 43.98
C LEU A 14 1.36 -7.76 42.96
N ILE A 15 2.61 -7.84 43.45
CA ILE A 15 3.79 -8.03 42.61
C ILE A 15 3.73 -9.41 41.91
N LEU A 16 3.31 -10.45 42.65
CA LEU A 16 3.21 -11.80 42.12
C LEU A 16 2.15 -11.92 41.03
N ILE A 17 0.99 -11.29 41.23
CA ILE A 17 -0.08 -11.20 40.21
C ILE A 17 0.38 -10.42 38.98
N GLY A 18 1.05 -9.28 39.17
CA GLY A 18 1.59 -8.48 38.07
C GLY A 18 2.62 -9.24 37.23
N THR A 19 3.53 -9.98 37.90
CA THR A 19 4.53 -10.83 37.22
C THR A 19 3.89 -11.99 36.47
N LEU A 20 2.83 -12.59 37.01
CA LEU A 20 2.06 -13.66 36.37
C LEU A 20 1.34 -13.15 35.10
N ILE A 21 0.74 -11.96 35.14
CA ILE A 21 0.08 -11.36 33.97
C ILE A 21 1.11 -11.07 32.88
N ILE A 22 2.25 -10.48 33.22
CA ILE A 22 3.34 -10.23 32.27
C ILE A 22 3.84 -11.54 31.68
N PHE A 23 4.10 -12.55 32.51
CA PHE A 23 4.55 -13.86 32.04
C PHE A 23 3.54 -14.51 31.11
N TYR A 24 2.23 -14.46 31.44
CA TYR A 24 1.18 -15.02 30.59
C TYR A 24 1.04 -14.26 29.26
N THR A 25 1.10 -12.93 29.29
CA THR A 25 1.02 -12.08 28.11
C THR A 25 2.24 -12.23 27.18
N TYR A 26 3.44 -12.43 27.74
CA TYR A 26 4.67 -12.62 26.96
C TYR A 26 4.99 -14.08 26.64
N SER A 27 4.38 -15.05 27.36
CA SER A 27 4.56 -16.47 27.10
C SER A 27 3.71 -16.96 25.93
N ASP A 28 2.64 -16.24 25.60
CA ASP A 28 1.84 -16.48 24.41
C ASP A 28 2.54 -15.82 23.20
N LYS A 29 3.72 -16.32 22.86
CA LYS A 29 4.34 -16.08 21.57
C LYS A 29 3.47 -16.77 20.52
N GLN A 30 2.46 -16.08 20.04
CA GLN A 30 1.85 -16.35 18.72
C GLN A 30 2.90 -16.14 17.62
N THR A 31 3.92 -16.97 17.61
CA THR A 31 4.88 -17.09 16.48
C THR A 31 4.28 -17.99 15.39
N GLY A 32 3.01 -18.38 15.52
CA GLY A 32 2.39 -19.41 14.67
C GLY A 32 1.37 -18.94 13.64
N GLU A 33 0.96 -17.67 13.63
CA GLU A 33 -0.08 -17.24 12.67
C GLU A 33 0.46 -16.49 11.45
N ILE A 34 1.64 -15.90 11.50
CA ILE A 34 2.25 -15.25 10.33
C ILE A 34 2.69 -16.29 9.28
N ASP A 35 3.14 -17.46 9.71
CA ASP A 35 3.53 -18.56 8.80
C ASP A 35 2.33 -19.26 8.11
N LYS A 36 1.11 -19.08 8.61
CA LYS A 36 -0.10 -19.64 7.99
C LYS A 36 -0.72 -18.75 6.90
N ILE A 37 -0.40 -17.47 6.87
CA ILE A 37 -0.97 -16.51 5.90
C ILE A 37 -0.22 -16.59 4.56
N ILE A 38 1.04 -17.00 4.57
CA ILE A 38 1.84 -17.16 3.35
C ILE A 38 2.07 -18.67 3.14
N THR A 39 1.42 -19.25 2.14
CA THR A 39 1.64 -20.65 1.76
C THR A 39 3.12 -20.87 1.39
N LYS A 40 3.66 -22.07 1.67
CA LYS A 40 5.05 -22.43 1.33
C LYS A 40 5.35 -22.18 -0.16
N GLU A 41 4.37 -22.40 -1.04
CA GLU A 41 4.45 -22.09 -2.47
C GLU A 41 4.66 -20.59 -2.73
N THR A 42 4.02 -19.73 -1.97
CA THR A 42 4.18 -18.26 -2.09
C THR A 42 5.55 -17.84 -1.58
N GLN A 43 6.05 -18.45 -0.50
CA GLN A 43 7.39 -18.19 0.03
C GLN A 43 8.48 -18.64 -0.94
N GLU A 44 8.32 -19.79 -1.61
CA GLU A 44 9.26 -20.27 -2.62
C GLU A 44 9.26 -19.42 -3.88
N ARG A 45 8.09 -18.97 -4.35
CA ARG A 45 7.96 -18.01 -5.45
C ARG A 45 8.62 -16.66 -5.15
N ILE A 46 8.42 -16.15 -3.93
CA ILE A 46 9.07 -14.90 -3.49
C ILE A 46 10.59 -15.09 -3.43
N LYS A 47 11.09 -16.19 -2.88
CA LYS A 47 12.51 -16.49 -2.86
C LYS A 47 13.10 -16.59 -4.25
N GLN A 48 12.48 -17.33 -5.17
CA GLN A 48 12.95 -17.45 -6.56
C GLN A 48 12.96 -16.09 -7.27
N GLN A 49 11.92 -15.28 -7.12
CA GLN A 49 11.87 -13.94 -7.74
C GLN A 49 12.93 -12.97 -7.19
N VAL A 50 13.30 -13.10 -5.92
CA VAL A 50 14.36 -12.30 -5.29
C VAL A 50 15.75 -12.75 -5.70
N PHE A 51 15.96 -14.08 -5.87
CA PHE A 51 17.25 -14.64 -6.28
C PHE A 51 17.58 -14.45 -7.77
N ASP A 52 16.55 -14.42 -8.63
CA ASP A 52 16.75 -14.29 -10.09
C ASP A 52 17.05 -12.86 -10.57
N GLN A 53 16.98 -11.85 -9.69
CA GLN A 53 17.24 -10.46 -10.05
C GLN A 53 18.04 -9.70 -8.98
N PRO A 54 19.36 -9.95 -8.89
CA PRO A 54 20.22 -9.32 -7.87
C PRO A 54 20.31 -7.78 -7.97
N ASP A 55 19.80 -7.20 -9.05
CA ASP A 55 19.84 -5.75 -9.33
C ASP A 55 18.57 -5.00 -8.96
N LYS A 56 17.49 -5.67 -8.53
CA LYS A 56 16.30 -4.99 -8.00
C LYS A 56 16.49 -4.71 -6.51
N GLY A 57 16.15 -3.48 -6.12
CA GLY A 57 15.99 -3.12 -4.71
C GLY A 57 14.92 -3.97 -4.01
N ASP A 58 14.63 -3.69 -2.76
CA ASP A 58 13.61 -4.42 -2.00
C ASP A 58 12.27 -4.45 -2.77
N VAL A 59 11.70 -5.63 -2.91
CA VAL A 59 10.41 -5.84 -3.58
C VAL A 59 9.33 -6.03 -2.52
N PHE A 60 8.28 -5.24 -2.63
CA PHE A 60 7.10 -5.28 -1.77
C PHE A 60 5.89 -5.77 -2.56
N PHE A 61 4.98 -6.47 -1.90
CA PHE A 61 3.77 -7.01 -2.53
C PHE A 61 2.50 -6.43 -1.91
N ASN A 62 1.47 -6.23 -2.74
CA ASN A 62 0.14 -5.75 -2.34
C ASN A 62 0.20 -4.46 -1.52
N ILE A 63 0.95 -3.49 -1.99
CA ILE A 63 1.07 -2.20 -1.33
C ILE A 63 -0.07 -1.26 -1.67
N GLU A 64 -0.36 -0.38 -0.71
CA GLU A 64 -1.33 0.69 -0.83
C GLU A 64 -0.72 2.00 -0.30
N TYR A 65 -0.78 3.03 -1.12
CA TYR A 65 -0.51 4.41 -0.72
C TYR A 65 -1.80 5.20 -0.74
N SER A 66 -1.98 6.10 0.21
CA SER A 66 -3.09 7.03 0.22
C SER A 66 -2.63 8.43 0.60
N GLY A 67 -3.30 9.44 0.06
CA GLY A 67 -2.97 10.82 0.31
C GLY A 67 -4.07 11.78 -0.10
N LEU A 68 -3.77 13.06 0.04
CA LEU A 68 -4.58 14.16 -0.45
C LEU A 68 -3.76 14.96 -1.47
N ASP A 69 -4.42 15.45 -2.51
CA ASP A 69 -3.82 16.44 -3.41
C ASP A 69 -3.94 17.86 -2.83
N LEU A 70 -3.40 18.86 -3.54
CA LEU A 70 -3.44 20.25 -3.06
C LEU A 70 -4.85 20.84 -3.03
N GLU A 71 -5.79 20.27 -3.76
CA GLU A 71 -7.20 20.66 -3.72
C GLU A 71 -7.97 19.94 -2.60
N GLY A 72 -7.33 18.98 -1.92
CA GLY A 72 -7.90 18.18 -0.85
C GLY A 72 -8.75 17.00 -1.36
N ASN A 73 -8.60 16.59 -2.62
CA ASN A 73 -9.15 15.33 -3.11
C ASN A 73 -8.32 14.17 -2.57
N ARG A 74 -9.00 13.11 -2.15
CA ARG A 74 -8.31 11.91 -1.65
C ARG A 74 -7.96 10.99 -2.80
N TYR A 75 -6.76 10.40 -2.77
CA TYR A 75 -6.41 9.31 -3.65
C TYR A 75 -5.99 8.05 -2.89
N ILE A 76 -6.15 6.90 -3.54
CA ILE A 76 -5.63 5.60 -3.12
C ILE A 76 -4.91 5.00 -4.32
N LEU A 77 -3.65 4.63 -4.14
CA LEU A 77 -2.81 3.99 -5.17
C LEU A 77 -2.43 2.60 -4.69
N LYS A 78 -2.79 1.57 -5.43
CA LYS A 78 -2.52 0.16 -5.13
C LYS A 78 -1.61 -0.45 -6.18
N SER A 79 -0.78 -1.39 -5.77
CA SER A 79 0.08 -2.15 -6.66
C SER A 79 0.26 -3.58 -6.16
N LYS A 80 0.29 -4.56 -7.08
CA LYS A 80 0.60 -5.94 -6.70
C LYS A 80 2.07 -6.13 -6.38
N GLU A 81 2.96 -5.44 -7.09
CA GLU A 81 4.41 -5.45 -6.84
C GLU A 81 4.94 -4.03 -6.88
N ALA A 82 5.83 -3.70 -5.99
CA ALA A 82 6.55 -2.44 -5.98
C ALA A 82 8.01 -2.65 -5.57
N SER A 83 8.89 -1.83 -6.11
CA SER A 83 10.30 -1.82 -5.74
C SER A 83 10.83 -0.39 -5.71
N ASN A 84 11.65 -0.08 -4.72
CA ASN A 84 12.36 1.19 -4.69
C ASN A 84 13.46 1.20 -5.75
N SER A 85 13.66 2.35 -6.37
CA SER A 85 14.82 2.55 -7.23
C SER A 85 16.10 2.61 -6.36
N LYS A 86 17.13 1.86 -6.73
CA LYS A 86 18.42 1.90 -6.02
C LYS A 86 19.12 3.28 -6.14
N SER A 87 18.88 3.97 -7.24
CA SER A 87 19.50 5.29 -7.51
C SER A 87 18.73 6.44 -6.84
N ASN A 88 17.45 6.25 -6.56
CA ASN A 88 16.60 7.28 -5.94
C ASN A 88 15.51 6.62 -5.09
N SER A 89 15.65 6.69 -3.78
CA SER A 89 14.70 6.11 -2.81
C SER A 89 13.31 6.78 -2.81
N GLU A 90 13.18 7.95 -3.43
CA GLU A 90 11.90 8.64 -3.60
C GLU A 90 11.05 8.02 -4.71
N ILE A 91 11.67 7.26 -5.62
CA ILE A 91 11.01 6.65 -6.77
C ILE A 91 10.65 5.20 -6.47
N VAL A 92 9.37 4.90 -6.60
CA VAL A 92 8.81 3.56 -6.46
C VAL A 92 8.33 3.07 -7.83
N ASN A 93 8.93 2.01 -8.33
CA ASN A 93 8.46 1.31 -9.54
C ASN A 93 7.37 0.32 -9.15
N MET A 94 6.29 0.30 -9.89
CA MET A 94 5.08 -0.47 -9.58
C MET A 94 4.63 -1.33 -10.74
N LYS A 95 4.03 -2.50 -10.44
CA LYS A 95 3.37 -3.35 -11.42
C LYS A 95 1.93 -3.66 -11.01
N PHE A 96 1.07 -3.76 -12.02
CA PHE A 96 -0.37 -3.98 -11.87
C PHE A 96 -0.97 -2.94 -10.94
N VAL A 97 -0.92 -1.70 -11.43
CA VAL A 97 -1.31 -0.51 -10.68
C VAL A 97 -2.80 -0.25 -10.81
N GLU A 98 -3.41 0.18 -9.73
CA GLU A 98 -4.79 0.64 -9.67
C GLU A 98 -4.86 1.88 -8.78
N ALA A 99 -5.31 3.01 -9.33
CA ALA A 99 -5.49 4.26 -8.60
C ALA A 99 -6.94 4.68 -8.57
N PHE A 100 -7.37 5.23 -7.45
CA PHE A 100 -8.68 5.83 -7.24
C PHE A 100 -8.49 7.27 -6.79
N PHE A 101 -9.12 8.21 -7.48
CA PHE A 101 -9.17 9.61 -7.10
C PHE A 101 -10.61 9.97 -6.74
N TYR A 102 -10.83 10.38 -5.51
CA TYR A 102 -12.14 10.74 -4.96
C TYR A 102 -12.24 12.26 -4.91
N PHE A 103 -13.04 12.82 -5.79
CA PHE A 103 -13.22 14.26 -5.90
C PHE A 103 -14.27 14.78 -4.90
N LYS A 104 -14.21 16.09 -4.60
CA LYS A 104 -15.13 16.74 -3.64
C LYS A 104 -16.59 16.75 -4.10
N ASP A 105 -16.86 16.63 -5.38
CA ASP A 105 -18.19 16.51 -5.97
C ASP A 105 -18.78 15.09 -5.87
N ASN A 106 -18.12 14.19 -5.12
CA ASN A 106 -18.43 12.77 -4.98
C ASN A 106 -18.25 11.93 -6.24
N THR A 107 -17.61 12.46 -7.27
CA THR A 107 -17.22 11.63 -8.42
C THR A 107 -15.93 10.86 -8.13
N THR A 108 -15.71 9.79 -8.87
CA THR A 108 -14.51 8.95 -8.70
C THR A 108 -13.90 8.65 -10.06
N LEU A 109 -12.61 8.97 -10.19
CA LEU A 109 -11.80 8.54 -11.32
C LEU A 109 -11.00 7.29 -10.89
N LYS A 110 -11.14 6.21 -11.67
CA LYS A 110 -10.37 4.98 -11.50
C LYS A 110 -9.40 4.82 -12.65
N VAL A 111 -8.12 4.61 -12.35
CA VAL A 111 -7.06 4.38 -13.35
C VAL A 111 -6.42 3.04 -13.09
N LYS A 112 -6.21 2.25 -14.14
CA LYS A 112 -5.47 0.98 -14.10
C LYS A 112 -4.37 0.98 -15.13
N SER A 113 -3.24 0.32 -14.84
CA SER A 113 -2.14 0.10 -15.78
C SER A 113 -1.33 -1.15 -15.40
N ASN A 114 -0.55 -1.67 -16.35
CA ASN A 114 0.35 -2.79 -16.05
C ASN A 114 1.59 -2.33 -15.31
N SER A 115 2.08 -1.12 -15.59
CA SER A 115 3.26 -0.53 -14.95
C SER A 115 2.97 0.89 -14.48
N GLY A 116 3.73 1.34 -13.47
CA GLY A 116 3.64 2.72 -12.98
C GLY A 116 4.87 3.12 -12.19
N ILE A 117 4.98 4.41 -11.97
CA ILE A 117 6.00 5.03 -11.14
C ILE A 117 5.29 5.98 -10.17
N TYR A 118 5.66 5.90 -8.91
CA TYR A 118 5.20 6.80 -7.87
C TYR A 118 6.39 7.54 -7.25
N ASN A 119 6.30 8.84 -7.13
CA ASN A 119 7.28 9.65 -6.44
C ASN A 119 6.78 9.96 -5.03
N ASN A 120 7.42 9.38 -4.01
CA ASN A 120 7.05 9.55 -2.60
C ASN A 120 7.17 10.99 -2.09
N LYS A 121 7.97 11.83 -2.75
CA LYS A 121 8.20 13.22 -2.33
C LYS A 121 7.22 14.18 -2.96
N THR A 122 7.03 14.08 -4.28
CA THR A 122 6.12 14.98 -5.01
C THR A 122 4.70 14.47 -5.04
N LEU A 123 4.49 13.18 -4.75
CA LEU A 123 3.23 12.44 -4.85
C LEU A 123 2.70 12.36 -6.29
N ASP A 124 3.56 12.61 -7.27
CA ASP A 124 3.23 12.45 -8.68
C ASP A 124 3.22 10.96 -9.08
N MET A 125 2.40 10.63 -10.06
CA MET A 125 2.23 9.26 -10.53
C MET A 125 2.32 9.20 -12.06
N ILE A 126 2.99 8.17 -12.57
CA ILE A 126 3.04 7.85 -13.99
C ILE A 126 2.45 6.46 -14.16
N PHE A 127 1.50 6.32 -15.07
CA PHE A 127 0.88 5.06 -15.46
C PHE A 127 1.28 4.74 -16.89
N THR A 128 1.75 3.52 -17.12
CA THR A 128 2.19 3.07 -18.44
C THR A 128 1.70 1.66 -18.74
N GLU A 129 1.65 1.32 -20.00
CA GLU A 129 1.24 0.00 -20.49
C GLU A 129 -0.23 -0.34 -20.18
N ASN A 130 -1.05 -0.30 -21.20
CA ASN A 130 -2.47 -0.59 -21.11
C ASN A 130 -3.22 0.26 -20.07
N VAL A 131 -3.02 1.57 -20.12
CA VAL A 131 -3.73 2.49 -19.24
C VAL A 131 -5.21 2.48 -19.60
N ASN A 132 -6.04 2.25 -18.58
CA ASN A 132 -7.49 2.30 -18.64
C ASN A 132 -7.99 3.23 -17.54
N ALA A 133 -8.70 4.30 -17.93
CA ALA A 133 -9.33 5.21 -16.99
C ALA A 133 -10.86 5.13 -17.11
N LEU A 134 -11.54 5.06 -15.98
CA LEU A 134 -13.01 5.07 -15.88
C LEU A 134 -13.45 6.27 -15.05
N TYR A 135 -14.27 7.12 -15.65
CA TYR A 135 -14.84 8.30 -15.01
C TYR A 135 -16.29 8.49 -15.44
N GLU A 136 -17.22 8.51 -14.48
CA GLU A 136 -18.66 8.69 -14.73
C GLU A 136 -19.23 7.82 -15.88
N GLY A 137 -18.79 6.56 -15.92
CA GLY A 137 -19.22 5.60 -16.95
C GLY A 137 -18.50 5.72 -18.29
N SER A 138 -17.74 6.79 -18.53
CA SER A 138 -16.89 6.95 -19.69
C SER A 138 -15.57 6.22 -19.51
N GLN A 139 -15.14 5.47 -20.53
CA GLN A 139 -13.89 4.72 -20.52
C GLN A 139 -12.87 5.36 -21.45
N LEU A 140 -11.64 5.44 -20.99
CA LEU A 140 -10.53 5.95 -21.74
C LEU A 140 -9.39 4.94 -21.72
N TYR A 141 -8.81 4.69 -22.89
CA TYR A 141 -7.67 3.80 -23.08
C TYR A 141 -6.50 4.61 -23.63
N ALA A 142 -5.29 4.35 -23.13
CA ALA A 142 -4.07 5.01 -23.58
C ALA A 142 -2.84 4.14 -23.31
N GLU A 143 -1.68 4.56 -23.82
CA GLU A 143 -0.40 3.94 -23.47
C GLU A 143 0.23 4.57 -22.22
N SER A 144 -0.08 5.84 -21.93
CA SER A 144 0.49 6.58 -20.80
C SER A 144 -0.51 7.57 -20.21
N ALA A 145 -0.44 7.72 -18.87
CA ALA A 145 -1.10 8.81 -18.15
C ALA A 145 -0.16 9.29 -17.04
N GLU A 146 -0.17 10.60 -16.77
CA GLU A 146 0.66 11.27 -15.79
C GLU A 146 -0.22 12.10 -14.86
N TYR A 147 -0.19 11.80 -13.57
CA TYR A 147 -0.88 12.58 -12.55
C TYR A 147 0.12 13.49 -11.85
N SER A 148 -0.14 14.78 -11.87
CA SER A 148 0.60 15.78 -11.09
C SER A 148 -0.18 16.15 -9.84
N ASN A 149 0.35 15.82 -8.69
CA ASN A 149 -0.27 16.13 -7.40
C ASN A 149 -0.34 17.63 -7.14
N SER A 150 0.71 18.37 -7.53
CA SER A 150 0.78 19.83 -7.37
C SER A 150 -0.21 20.61 -8.23
N LYS A 151 -0.74 19.99 -9.29
CA LYS A 151 -1.72 20.61 -10.22
C LYS A 151 -3.08 19.94 -10.13
N SER A 152 -3.23 18.87 -9.33
CA SER A 152 -4.44 18.02 -9.24
C SER A 152 -4.98 17.64 -10.64
N MET A 153 -4.05 17.32 -11.56
CA MET A 153 -4.36 17.12 -12.98
C MET A 153 -3.80 15.79 -13.49
N LEU A 154 -4.63 15.05 -14.22
CA LEU A 154 -4.24 13.86 -14.97
C LEU A 154 -4.12 14.20 -16.46
N ILE A 155 -2.94 14.00 -17.04
CA ILE A 155 -2.68 14.13 -18.47
C ILE A 155 -2.60 12.72 -19.06
N ILE A 156 -3.38 12.49 -20.11
CA ILE A 156 -3.45 11.20 -20.79
C ILE A 156 -2.87 11.36 -22.20
N SER A 157 -1.99 10.45 -22.60
CA SER A 157 -1.23 10.57 -23.83
C SER A 157 -0.99 9.23 -24.50
N LYS A 158 -0.64 9.27 -25.78
CA LYS A 158 -0.30 8.14 -26.65
C LYS A 158 -1.47 7.18 -26.90
N LYS A 159 -1.89 7.13 -28.16
CA LYS A 159 -2.95 6.24 -28.66
C LYS A 159 -4.26 6.33 -27.86
N VAL A 160 -4.68 7.53 -27.51
CA VAL A 160 -5.87 7.79 -26.71
C VAL A 160 -7.13 7.38 -27.47
N LYS A 161 -7.95 6.54 -26.84
CA LYS A 161 -9.30 6.15 -27.31
C LYS A 161 -10.29 6.41 -26.19
N VAL A 162 -11.38 7.09 -26.49
CA VAL A 162 -12.45 7.37 -25.53
C VAL A 162 -13.71 6.64 -25.97
N ARG A 163 -14.39 6.00 -25.01
CA ARG A 163 -15.73 5.48 -25.18
C ARG A 163 -16.62 6.21 -24.18
N ASP A 164 -17.52 7.04 -24.67
CA ASP A 164 -18.49 7.75 -23.84
C ASP A 164 -19.53 6.78 -23.26
N ALA A 165 -20.03 7.06 -22.06
CA ALA A 165 -21.12 6.31 -21.41
C ALA A 165 -22.42 6.33 -22.25
N ARG A 166 -22.60 7.33 -23.10
CA ARG A 166 -23.77 7.52 -23.98
C ARG A 166 -23.67 6.79 -25.33
N GLY A 167 -22.58 6.04 -25.56
CA GLY A 167 -22.50 5.09 -26.68
C GLY A 167 -22.24 5.71 -28.06
N THR A 168 -21.43 6.76 -28.16
CA THR A 168 -20.92 7.28 -29.44
C THR A 168 -19.52 6.77 -29.73
#